data_3f855521475a8471e90a0650a6879006
#
_entry.id   3f855521475a8471e90a0650a6879006
#
_cell.length_a   1.000
_cell.length_b   1.000
_cell.length_c   1.000
_cell.angle_alpha   90.00
_cell.angle_beta   90.00
_cell.angle_gamma   90.00
#
_symmetry.space_group_name_H-M   'P 1'
#
loop_
_entity.id
_entity.type
_entity.pdbx_description
1 polymer ?
#
loop_
_entity_poly.entity_id
_entity_poly.type
_entity_poly.pdbx_seq_one_letter_code
_entity_poly.pdbx_strand_id
1 'polypeptide(L)'
;LEFISIAELQKYIKDTPDDMWLGSGFLWENRHAQRVFEILKRDWTSIVGRESTVKKVVRKIQGKKKELPIGQPWIHGVEPKEEKLMQPLKHTEGHSLIVGTTGSGKTRMFDILISQAILRGEAVIIIDPKGDKEMRDNARRACEAMGQPERFVSFHPAFPEESVRIDPLRNFTRVTEIASRLAALIPSEAGADPFKSFGWQALNNIAQGLVITHDRPNLTKLRRFLEGGAAGLVIKAVQAYSERVMPDWEAEAAAYLEKVKNGSREKIAFALMKFYYDIIQPEHPNSDLEGLLSMFQHDQTHFSKMVANLLPIMNMLTSGELGPLLSPDSSDLSDERQITDSAKIINNAQVAYLGLDSLTDNMVGSAMGSIFLSDLTAVAGDRYNYGVNNRPVNIFVDEAAEVINDPFIQLLNKGRGAKLRLFVATQTFADFAARLGSKDKALQVLGNINNTFALRIVDGETQEYIADNLPKTRLKYVMRTQGQNSDGKEPIMHGGNQGERLMEEEADLFPAQLLGMLPNLEYIAKISGGTIVKGRLPILTQ
;
A
#
# COMPACT_ATOMS: atom_id res chain seq x y z
N LEU A 1 16.61 23.66 -6.54
CA LEU A 1 15.99 22.46 -7.11
C LEU A 1 17.03 21.78 -7.97
N GLU A 2 17.20 20.50 -7.77
CA GLU A 2 18.01 19.60 -8.61
C GLU A 2 17.09 18.84 -9.56
N PHE A 3 17.57 18.56 -10.76
CA PHE A 3 16.81 17.82 -11.76
C PHE A 3 17.65 16.63 -12.22
N ILE A 4 16.99 15.54 -12.56
CA ILE A 4 17.63 14.35 -13.10
C ILE A 4 16.79 13.79 -14.26
N SER A 5 17.45 13.38 -15.32
CA SER A 5 16.82 12.72 -16.45
C SER A 5 16.80 11.20 -16.30
N ILE A 6 15.92 10.53 -17.03
CA ILE A 6 15.88 9.07 -17.10
C ILE A 6 17.24 8.50 -17.60
N ALA A 7 17.87 9.18 -18.55
CA ALA A 7 19.20 8.76 -19.06
C ALA A 7 20.30 8.78 -17.97
N GLU A 8 20.26 9.78 -17.09
CA GLU A 8 21.19 9.84 -15.95
C GLU A 8 20.91 8.76 -14.92
N LEU A 9 19.61 8.47 -14.66
CA LEU A 9 19.24 7.32 -13.80
C LEU A 9 19.73 6.00 -14.38
N GLN A 10 19.58 5.78 -15.68
CA GLN A 10 20.10 4.58 -16.35
C GLN A 10 21.61 4.42 -16.15
N LYS A 11 22.35 5.52 -16.22
CA LYS A 11 23.79 5.51 -15.96
C LYS A 11 24.09 5.11 -14.52
N TYR A 12 23.38 5.68 -13.54
CA TYR A 12 23.57 5.32 -12.11
C TYR A 12 23.31 3.83 -11.86
N ILE A 13 22.23 3.29 -12.42
CA ILE A 13 21.90 1.86 -12.28
C ILE A 13 22.99 0.98 -12.91
N LYS A 14 23.53 1.37 -14.05
CA LYS A 14 24.60 0.63 -14.72
C LYS A 14 25.89 0.65 -13.91
N ASP A 15 26.21 1.81 -13.30
CA ASP A 15 27.44 1.98 -12.51
C ASP A 15 27.34 1.30 -11.13
N THR A 16 26.13 1.22 -10.55
CA THR A 16 25.85 0.66 -9.21
C THR A 16 24.60 -0.23 -9.23
N PRO A 17 24.67 -1.41 -9.87
CA PRO A 17 23.48 -2.25 -10.12
C PRO A 17 22.85 -2.85 -8.85
N ASP A 18 23.60 -2.96 -7.76
CA ASP A 18 23.15 -3.55 -6.49
C ASP A 18 22.64 -2.51 -5.49
N ASP A 19 22.65 -1.23 -5.87
CA ASP A 19 22.27 -0.14 -4.99
C ASP A 19 21.07 0.65 -5.53
N MET A 20 20.30 1.19 -4.61
CA MET A 20 19.23 2.15 -4.89
C MET A 20 19.71 3.56 -4.55
N TRP A 21 19.59 4.46 -5.50
CA TRP A 21 19.94 5.86 -5.29
C TRP A 21 18.80 6.62 -4.60
N LEU A 22 19.16 7.40 -3.58
CA LEU A 22 18.22 8.10 -2.72
C LEU A 22 18.31 9.65 -2.83
N GLY A 23 19.06 10.15 -3.78
CA GLY A 23 19.34 11.56 -3.93
C GLY A 23 20.73 11.93 -3.37
N SER A 24 20.89 13.19 -3.00
CA SER A 24 22.13 13.75 -2.46
C SER A 24 21.98 14.12 -1.00
N GLY A 25 23.01 13.94 -0.21
CA GLY A 25 22.98 14.28 1.21
C GLY A 25 24.17 13.76 1.99
N PHE A 26 23.95 13.44 3.25
CA PHE A 26 25.02 13.04 4.16
C PHE A 26 24.49 12.17 5.31
N LEU A 27 25.41 11.47 5.98
CA LEU A 27 25.10 10.74 7.21
C LEU A 27 24.81 11.74 8.33
N TRP A 28 23.67 11.58 8.99
CA TRP A 28 23.30 12.41 10.13
C TRP A 28 23.86 11.82 11.42
N GLU A 29 24.76 12.57 12.07
CA GLU A 29 25.50 12.15 13.25
C GLU A 29 25.30 13.12 14.43
N ASN A 30 25.82 12.77 15.60
CA ASN A 30 25.76 13.57 16.82
C ASN A 30 26.26 15.01 16.60
N ARG A 31 27.30 15.20 15.78
CA ARG A 31 27.84 16.54 15.45
C ARG A 31 26.81 17.43 14.78
N HIS A 32 25.92 16.86 13.96
CA HIS A 32 24.86 17.61 13.29
C HIS A 32 23.75 17.99 14.27
N ALA A 33 23.37 17.07 15.18
CA ALA A 33 22.45 17.38 16.26
C ALA A 33 22.98 18.49 17.17
N GLN A 34 24.29 18.48 17.50
CA GLN A 34 24.92 19.52 18.28
C GLN A 34 24.88 20.90 17.57
N ARG A 35 25.18 20.94 16.27
CA ARG A 35 25.10 22.18 15.46
C ARG A 35 23.67 22.73 15.42
N VAL A 36 22.69 21.86 15.22
CA VAL A 36 21.27 22.25 15.24
C VAL A 36 20.90 22.85 16.61
N PHE A 37 21.28 22.18 17.69
CA PHE A 37 21.03 22.68 19.04
C PHE A 37 21.62 24.06 19.29
N GLU A 38 22.85 24.30 18.85
CA GLU A 38 23.51 25.59 18.95
C GLU A 38 22.82 26.68 18.12
N ILE A 39 22.33 26.30 16.92
CA ILE A 39 21.57 27.21 16.06
C ILE A 39 20.22 27.56 16.71
N LEU A 40 19.49 26.56 17.23
CA LEU A 40 18.18 26.76 17.85
C LEU A 40 18.24 27.62 19.13
N LYS A 41 19.39 27.65 19.81
CA LYS A 41 19.61 28.54 20.98
C LYS A 41 19.89 29.99 20.60
N ARG A 42 20.28 30.26 19.35
CA ARG A 42 20.56 31.62 18.87
C ARG A 42 19.28 32.27 18.36
N ASP A 43 19.23 33.58 18.40
CA ASP A 43 18.11 34.34 17.85
C ASP A 43 18.01 34.10 16.32
N TRP A 44 16.92 33.48 15.90
CA TRP A 44 16.62 33.15 14.50
C TRP A 44 16.73 34.34 13.54
N THR A 45 16.34 35.51 14.01
CA THR A 45 16.35 36.73 13.19
C THR A 45 17.78 37.16 12.81
N SER A 46 18.78 36.72 13.56
CA SER A 46 20.18 37.01 13.30
C SER A 46 20.87 36.02 12.35
N ILE A 47 20.31 34.78 12.23
CA ILE A 47 20.93 33.64 11.50
C ILE A 47 20.31 33.42 10.13
N VAL A 48 18.98 33.55 10.02
CA VAL A 48 18.28 33.48 8.73
C VAL A 48 18.64 34.72 7.92
N GLY A 49 19.67 34.57 7.16
CA GLY A 49 20.39 35.53 6.38
C GLY A 49 19.71 36.87 6.14
N ARG A 50 20.27 37.89 6.66
CA ARG A 50 20.10 39.21 6.05
C ARG A 50 20.43 39.05 4.58
N GLU A 51 19.38 39.05 3.77
CA GLU A 51 19.52 39.01 2.32
C GLU A 51 20.57 40.02 1.90
N SER A 52 21.60 39.57 1.20
CA SER A 52 22.69 40.46 0.80
C SER A 52 22.10 41.66 0.06
N THR A 53 22.64 42.83 0.28
CA THR A 53 22.19 44.08 -0.34
C THR A 53 22.09 43.92 -1.86
N VAL A 54 23.00 43.16 -2.45
CA VAL A 54 23.01 42.82 -3.88
C VAL A 54 21.79 42.02 -4.30
N LYS A 55 21.39 40.98 -3.55
CA LYS A 55 20.17 40.20 -3.82
C LYS A 55 18.90 41.04 -3.70
N LYS A 56 18.85 41.97 -2.73
CA LYS A 56 17.72 42.91 -2.58
C LYS A 56 17.59 43.83 -3.79
N VAL A 57 18.69 44.35 -4.28
CA VAL A 57 18.74 45.26 -5.45
C VAL A 57 18.35 44.51 -6.72
N VAL A 58 18.91 43.33 -6.97
CA VAL A 58 18.59 42.51 -8.15
C VAL A 58 17.11 42.12 -8.17
N ARG A 59 16.55 41.76 -7.02
CA ARG A 59 15.14 41.40 -6.92
C ARG A 59 14.21 42.59 -7.13
N LYS A 60 14.58 43.75 -6.63
CA LYS A 60 13.84 45.01 -6.84
C LYS A 60 13.84 45.41 -8.32
N ILE A 61 14.94 45.18 -9.01
CA ILE A 61 15.06 45.40 -10.46
C ILE A 61 14.21 44.41 -11.25
N GLN A 62 14.10 43.13 -10.79
CA GLN A 62 13.32 42.07 -11.45
C GLN A 62 11.82 42.11 -11.12
N GLY A 63 11.36 43.05 -10.27
CA GLY A 63 9.95 43.16 -9.90
C GLY A 63 9.36 41.94 -9.14
N LYS A 64 10.21 41.02 -8.67
CA LYS A 64 9.76 39.79 -7.97
C LYS A 64 9.39 40.09 -6.53
N LYS A 65 8.17 39.72 -6.13
CA LYS A 65 7.75 39.74 -4.73
C LYS A 65 8.60 38.77 -3.90
N LYS A 66 8.81 39.08 -2.63
CA LYS A 66 9.46 38.18 -1.68
C LYS A 66 8.51 37.06 -1.35
N GLU A 67 8.71 35.90 -1.96
CA GLU A 67 8.04 34.66 -1.53
C GLU A 67 8.73 34.16 -0.27
N LEU A 68 7.94 33.85 0.75
CA LEU A 68 8.44 33.19 1.95
C LEU A 68 8.85 31.75 1.58
N PRO A 69 10.07 31.32 1.88
CA PRO A 69 10.49 29.97 1.58
C PRO A 69 9.68 28.98 2.43
N ILE A 70 9.28 27.87 1.83
CA ILE A 70 8.66 26.77 2.55
C ILE A 70 9.79 25.96 3.23
N GLY A 71 9.74 25.89 4.56
CA GLY A 71 10.75 25.20 5.36
C GLY A 71 12.03 25.99 5.57
N GLN A 72 12.99 25.33 6.19
CA GLN A 72 14.24 25.96 6.67
C GLN A 72 15.47 25.28 6.02
N PRO A 73 16.02 25.86 4.95
CA PRO A 73 17.14 25.27 4.21
C PRO A 73 18.41 25.07 5.04
N TRP A 74 18.58 25.81 6.14
CA TRP A 74 19.77 25.70 6.98
C TRP A 74 19.93 24.33 7.64
N ILE A 75 18.82 23.57 7.80
CA ILE A 75 18.87 22.21 8.38
C ILE A 75 19.77 21.31 7.53
N HIS A 76 19.70 21.42 6.22
CA HIS A 76 20.60 20.69 5.32
C HIS A 76 22.00 21.31 5.30
N GLY A 77 22.08 22.60 5.46
CA GLY A 77 23.34 23.38 5.47
C GLY A 77 24.24 23.16 6.68
N VAL A 78 23.84 22.34 7.68
CA VAL A 78 24.73 21.96 8.80
C VAL A 78 25.92 21.11 8.37
N GLU A 79 25.82 20.49 7.18
CA GLU A 79 26.94 19.80 6.53
C GLU A 79 27.23 20.46 5.17
N PRO A 80 28.45 20.95 4.97
CA PRO A 80 28.80 21.63 3.72
C PRO A 80 29.06 20.68 2.54
N LYS A 81 29.26 19.38 2.81
CA LYS A 81 29.56 18.38 1.79
C LYS A 81 28.40 17.44 1.60
N GLU A 82 27.94 17.33 0.38
CA GLU A 82 26.95 16.33 -0.04
C GLU A 82 27.62 15.18 -0.78
N GLU A 83 27.06 13.98 -0.60
CA GLU A 83 27.42 12.77 -1.31
C GLU A 83 26.18 12.18 -2.00
N LYS A 84 26.38 11.31 -2.96
CA LYS A 84 25.27 10.48 -3.46
C LYS A 84 24.88 9.49 -2.39
N LEU A 85 23.62 9.53 -1.98
CA LEU A 85 23.08 8.58 -1.00
C LEU A 85 22.66 7.31 -1.71
N MET A 86 23.27 6.20 -1.35
CA MET A 86 22.99 4.88 -1.91
C MET A 86 22.56 3.93 -0.80
N GLN A 87 21.64 3.04 -1.12
CA GLN A 87 21.22 1.98 -0.23
C GLN A 87 21.31 0.64 -0.95
N PRO A 88 21.96 -0.40 -0.36
CA PRO A 88 21.94 -1.72 -0.94
C PRO A 88 20.53 -2.24 -1.17
N LEU A 89 20.24 -2.72 -2.38
CA LEU A 89 18.90 -3.22 -2.75
C LEU A 89 18.40 -4.32 -1.83
N LYS A 90 19.28 -5.18 -1.34
CA LYS A 90 18.93 -6.22 -0.36
C LYS A 90 18.31 -5.66 0.94
N HIS A 91 18.64 -4.43 1.33
CA HIS A 91 18.07 -3.80 2.52
C HIS A 91 16.64 -3.28 2.28
N THR A 92 16.24 -3.09 1.04
CA THR A 92 14.87 -2.70 0.68
C THR A 92 13.86 -3.85 0.82
N GLU A 93 14.33 -5.08 0.94
CA GLU A 93 13.49 -6.25 1.23
C GLU A 93 12.82 -6.17 2.62
N GLY A 94 13.34 -5.34 3.51
CA GLY A 94 12.71 -4.99 4.79
C GLY A 94 11.62 -3.92 4.68
N HIS A 95 11.22 -3.57 3.48
CA HIS A 95 10.21 -2.57 3.12
C HIS A 95 10.59 -1.14 3.49
N SER A 96 9.87 -0.18 2.95
CA SER A 96 10.14 1.24 3.12
C SER A 96 8.85 2.02 3.36
N LEU A 97 8.86 2.88 4.38
CA LEU A 97 7.80 3.81 4.71
C LEU A 97 8.22 5.23 4.34
N ILE A 98 7.36 5.94 3.65
CA ILE A 98 7.56 7.35 3.31
C ILE A 98 6.44 8.17 3.96
N VAL A 99 6.81 9.03 4.88
CA VAL A 99 5.87 9.87 5.64
C VAL A 99 6.09 11.33 5.28
N GLY A 100 5.03 12.05 5.05
CA GLY A 100 5.12 13.49 4.81
C GLY A 100 3.78 14.11 4.47
N THR A 101 3.63 15.39 4.77
CA THR A 101 2.43 16.15 4.43
C THR A 101 2.27 16.30 2.91
N THR A 102 1.08 16.70 2.48
CA THR A 102 0.81 16.99 1.07
C THR A 102 1.79 18.05 0.54
N GLY A 103 2.34 17.82 -0.64
CA GLY A 103 3.30 18.73 -1.27
C GLY A 103 4.72 18.68 -0.71
N SER A 104 5.03 17.80 0.25
CA SER A 104 6.37 17.66 0.80
C SER A 104 7.38 16.96 -0.12
N GLY A 105 6.89 16.18 -1.10
CA GLY A 105 7.73 15.48 -2.07
C GLY A 105 7.58 13.96 -2.09
N LYS A 106 6.56 13.35 -1.44
CA LYS A 106 6.32 11.90 -1.45
C LYS A 106 6.23 11.33 -2.86
N THR A 107 5.38 11.94 -3.70
CA THR A 107 5.21 11.53 -5.10
C THR A 107 6.51 11.63 -5.89
N ARG A 108 7.31 12.68 -5.66
CA ARG A 108 8.62 12.85 -6.31
C ARG A 108 9.61 11.77 -5.89
N MET A 109 9.57 11.36 -4.64
CA MET A 109 10.37 10.22 -4.18
C MET A 109 9.93 8.94 -4.87
N PHE A 110 8.63 8.69 -4.96
CA PHE A 110 8.10 7.55 -5.69
C PHE A 110 8.51 7.54 -7.17
N ASP A 111 8.45 8.68 -7.85
CA ASP A 111 8.89 8.80 -9.25
C ASP A 111 10.33 8.31 -9.43
N ILE A 112 11.24 8.72 -8.55
CA ILE A 112 12.65 8.32 -8.58
C ILE A 112 12.81 6.83 -8.32
N LEU A 113 12.15 6.28 -7.30
CA LEU A 113 12.27 4.88 -6.92
C LEU A 113 11.59 3.94 -7.92
N ILE A 114 10.42 4.31 -8.42
CA ILE A 114 9.68 3.57 -9.45
C ILE A 114 10.50 3.50 -10.74
N SER A 115 11.01 4.63 -11.20
CA SER A 115 11.81 4.69 -12.43
C SER A 115 13.06 3.82 -12.32
N GLN A 116 13.74 3.82 -11.19
CA GLN A 116 14.89 2.95 -10.97
C GLN A 116 14.50 1.46 -11.04
N ALA A 117 13.41 1.05 -10.41
CA ALA A 117 12.94 -0.33 -10.44
C ALA A 117 12.59 -0.79 -11.86
N ILE A 118 11.92 0.07 -12.63
CA ILE A 118 11.61 -0.17 -14.05
C ILE A 118 12.89 -0.35 -14.87
N LEU A 119 13.84 0.57 -14.70
CA LEU A 119 15.11 0.57 -15.42
C LEU A 119 16.02 -0.60 -15.05
N ARG A 120 15.86 -1.21 -13.87
CA ARG A 120 16.50 -2.48 -13.49
C ARG A 120 15.85 -3.71 -14.15
N GLY A 121 14.73 -3.55 -14.85
CA GLY A 121 14.00 -4.66 -15.47
C GLY A 121 13.12 -5.46 -14.50
N GLU A 122 12.81 -4.90 -13.34
CA GLU A 122 12.02 -5.56 -12.31
C GLU A 122 10.52 -5.27 -12.49
N ALA A 123 9.66 -6.18 -12.01
CA ALA A 123 8.23 -5.95 -11.95
C ALA A 123 7.90 -4.82 -10.98
N VAL A 124 6.97 -3.96 -11.37
CA VAL A 124 6.51 -2.83 -10.56
C VAL A 124 4.98 -2.80 -10.56
N ILE A 125 4.40 -2.68 -9.37
CA ILE A 125 2.97 -2.50 -9.19
C ILE A 125 2.76 -1.22 -8.38
N ILE A 126 2.02 -0.28 -8.94
CA ILE A 126 1.72 1.01 -8.33
C ILE A 126 0.22 1.02 -8.00
N ILE A 127 -0.10 1.17 -6.72
CA ILE A 127 -1.47 1.37 -6.24
C ILE A 127 -1.60 2.83 -5.85
N ASP A 128 -2.35 3.59 -6.65
CA ASP A 128 -2.50 5.03 -6.52
C ASP A 128 -3.99 5.40 -6.36
N PRO A 129 -4.47 5.60 -5.14
CA PRO A 129 -5.86 5.97 -4.88
C PRO A 129 -6.29 7.26 -5.56
N LYS A 130 -5.41 8.25 -5.68
CA LYS A 130 -5.75 9.55 -6.27
C LYS A 130 -5.73 9.54 -7.79
N GLY A 131 -4.90 8.70 -8.41
CA GLY A 131 -4.72 8.66 -9.84
C GLY A 131 -3.84 9.79 -10.37
N ASP A 132 -2.61 9.91 -9.86
CA ASP A 132 -1.64 10.93 -10.28
C ASP A 132 -1.15 10.67 -11.71
N LYS A 133 -1.57 11.57 -12.61
CA LYS A 133 -1.21 11.48 -14.03
C LYS A 133 0.30 11.55 -14.28
N GLU A 134 1.01 12.35 -13.51
CA GLU A 134 2.45 12.53 -13.69
C GLU A 134 3.21 11.26 -13.27
N MET A 135 2.83 10.63 -12.17
CA MET A 135 3.40 9.34 -11.73
C MET A 135 3.18 8.26 -12.79
N ARG A 136 1.97 8.17 -13.34
CA ARG A 136 1.64 7.26 -14.43
C ARG A 136 2.50 7.50 -15.67
N ASP A 137 2.60 8.74 -16.11
CA ASP A 137 3.34 9.11 -17.32
C ASP A 137 4.86 8.93 -17.13
N ASN A 138 5.40 9.16 -15.93
CA ASN A 138 6.78 8.88 -15.60
C ASN A 138 7.11 7.39 -15.67
N ALA A 139 6.23 6.53 -15.15
CA ALA A 139 6.38 5.08 -15.25
C ALA A 139 6.35 4.60 -16.71
N ARG A 140 5.44 5.12 -17.52
CA ARG A 140 5.37 4.83 -18.95
C ARG A 140 6.66 5.21 -19.67
N ARG A 141 7.17 6.42 -19.43
CA ARG A 141 8.42 6.91 -20.04
C ARG A 141 9.64 6.07 -19.66
N ALA A 142 9.70 5.58 -18.44
CA ALA A 142 10.76 4.68 -18.02
C ALA A 142 10.74 3.35 -18.81
N CYS A 143 9.56 2.79 -19.09
CA CYS A 143 9.40 1.62 -19.95
C CYS A 143 9.81 1.92 -21.40
N GLU A 144 9.43 3.06 -21.92
CA GLU A 144 9.80 3.51 -23.27
C GLU A 144 11.33 3.69 -23.39
N ALA A 145 11.97 4.25 -22.38
CA ALA A 145 13.43 4.42 -22.33
C ALA A 145 14.18 3.09 -22.34
N MET A 146 13.57 2.01 -21.84
CA MET A 146 14.09 0.65 -21.93
C MET A 146 13.86 0.00 -23.31
N GLY A 147 13.16 0.67 -24.23
CA GLY A 147 12.72 0.06 -25.47
C GLY A 147 11.66 -1.02 -25.29
N GLN A 148 10.93 -1.00 -24.21
CA GLN A 148 9.95 -2.03 -23.81
C GLN A 148 8.61 -1.37 -23.41
N PRO A 149 7.98 -0.55 -24.27
CA PRO A 149 6.74 0.14 -23.94
C PRO A 149 5.59 -0.81 -23.58
N GLU A 150 5.61 -2.02 -24.10
CA GLU A 150 4.62 -3.07 -23.84
C GLU A 150 4.64 -3.60 -22.38
N ARG A 151 5.71 -3.33 -21.63
CA ARG A 151 5.75 -3.66 -20.18
C ARG A 151 4.79 -2.81 -19.36
N PHE A 152 4.45 -1.61 -19.83
CA PHE A 152 3.55 -0.71 -19.11
C PHE A 152 2.11 -1.10 -19.38
N VAL A 153 1.36 -1.35 -18.30
CA VAL A 153 -0.08 -1.56 -18.30
C VAL A 153 -0.74 -0.60 -17.31
N SER A 154 -1.90 -0.07 -17.69
CA SER A 154 -2.61 0.92 -16.89
C SER A 154 -4.04 0.50 -16.64
N PHE A 155 -4.50 0.74 -15.43
CA PHE A 155 -5.88 0.55 -15.00
C PHE A 155 -6.37 1.84 -14.34
N HIS A 156 -7.51 2.37 -14.80
CA HIS A 156 -8.16 3.52 -14.19
C HIS A 156 -9.65 3.50 -14.51
N PRO A 157 -10.55 3.50 -13.51
CA PRO A 157 -12.00 3.37 -13.72
C PRO A 157 -12.61 4.50 -14.56
N ALA A 158 -12.03 5.72 -14.50
CA ALA A 158 -12.48 6.86 -15.29
C ALA A 158 -12.08 6.76 -16.78
N PHE A 159 -11.14 5.88 -17.12
CA PHE A 159 -10.66 5.65 -18.48
C PHE A 159 -10.74 4.16 -18.83
N PRO A 160 -11.96 3.58 -18.86
CA PRO A 160 -12.13 2.15 -19.02
C PRO A 160 -11.62 1.63 -20.36
N GLU A 161 -11.67 2.44 -21.41
CA GLU A 161 -11.24 2.08 -22.77
C GLU A 161 -9.72 1.92 -22.89
N GLU A 162 -8.97 2.66 -22.07
CA GLU A 162 -7.51 2.61 -22.03
C GLU A 162 -6.99 1.63 -20.96
N SER A 163 -7.88 1.07 -20.15
CA SER A 163 -7.54 0.21 -19.04
C SER A 163 -7.37 -1.24 -19.45
N VAL A 164 -6.41 -1.93 -18.82
CA VAL A 164 -6.35 -3.40 -18.86
C VAL A 164 -7.46 -3.98 -18.00
N ARG A 165 -7.90 -5.18 -18.35
CA ARG A 165 -8.85 -5.94 -17.53
C ARG A 165 -8.06 -6.81 -16.55
N ILE A 166 -8.31 -6.66 -15.25
CA ILE A 166 -7.58 -7.36 -14.18
C ILE A 166 -8.57 -8.13 -13.32
N ASP A 167 -8.39 -9.46 -13.24
CA ASP A 167 -9.18 -10.31 -12.36
C ASP A 167 -8.42 -10.51 -11.03
N PRO A 168 -8.84 -9.87 -9.92
CA PRO A 168 -8.19 -9.99 -8.63
C PRO A 168 -8.45 -11.33 -7.92
N LEU A 169 -9.32 -12.17 -8.46
CA LEU A 169 -9.61 -13.51 -7.96
C LEU A 169 -9.00 -14.63 -8.82
N ARG A 170 -8.25 -14.26 -9.86
CA ARG A 170 -7.68 -15.25 -10.81
C ARG A 170 -6.70 -16.21 -10.14
N ASN A 171 -5.86 -15.70 -9.25
CA ASN A 171 -4.77 -16.46 -8.65
C ASN A 171 -5.17 -16.98 -7.27
N PHE A 172 -5.38 -18.28 -7.16
CA PHE A 172 -5.61 -18.96 -5.89
C PHE A 172 -5.10 -20.40 -5.98
N THR A 173 -4.58 -20.90 -4.88
CA THR A 173 -4.20 -22.32 -4.72
C THR A 173 -5.32 -23.08 -4.03
N ARG A 174 -5.92 -22.47 -3.01
CA ARG A 174 -7.08 -23.02 -2.31
C ARG A 174 -8.30 -22.15 -2.56
N VAL A 175 -9.44 -22.76 -2.84
CA VAL A 175 -10.68 -22.04 -3.11
C VAL A 175 -11.10 -21.13 -1.94
N THR A 176 -10.79 -21.54 -0.70
CA THR A 176 -11.04 -20.75 0.51
C THR A 176 -10.38 -19.38 0.50
N GLU A 177 -9.30 -19.20 -0.25
CA GLU A 177 -8.60 -17.90 -0.38
C GLU A 177 -9.50 -16.83 -1.00
N ILE A 178 -10.41 -17.21 -1.91
CA ILE A 178 -11.35 -16.29 -2.56
C ILE A 178 -12.28 -15.66 -1.53
N ALA A 179 -12.87 -16.49 -0.67
CA ALA A 179 -13.73 -16.00 0.42
C ALA A 179 -12.98 -15.12 1.39
N SER A 180 -11.74 -15.47 1.73
CA SER A 180 -10.90 -14.67 2.64
C SER A 180 -10.54 -13.32 2.06
N ARG A 181 -10.23 -13.23 0.74
CA ARG A 181 -9.98 -11.94 0.07
C ARG A 181 -11.15 -10.99 0.14
N LEU A 182 -12.33 -11.49 -0.12
CA LEU A 182 -13.54 -10.68 -0.15
C LEU A 182 -14.04 -10.35 1.25
N ALA A 183 -13.97 -11.28 2.19
CA ALA A 183 -14.33 -11.01 3.59
C ALA A 183 -13.43 -9.96 4.23
N ALA A 184 -12.17 -9.86 3.82
CA ALA A 184 -11.24 -8.82 4.29
C ALA A 184 -11.66 -7.38 3.89
N LEU A 185 -12.57 -7.23 2.92
CA LEU A 185 -13.11 -5.93 2.51
C LEU A 185 -14.24 -5.46 3.44
N ILE A 186 -14.83 -6.35 4.23
CA ILE A 186 -15.89 -6.02 5.18
C ILE A 186 -15.25 -5.31 6.37
N PRO A 187 -15.67 -4.08 6.72
CA PRO A 187 -15.21 -3.41 7.91
C PRO A 187 -15.52 -4.27 9.14
N SER A 188 -14.51 -4.59 9.94
CA SER A 188 -14.71 -5.32 11.19
C SER A 188 -14.73 -4.35 12.35
N GLU A 189 -15.79 -4.42 13.16
CA GLU A 189 -15.78 -3.86 14.50
C GLU A 189 -14.92 -4.74 15.42
N ALA A 190 -14.43 -4.18 16.51
CA ALA A 190 -13.57 -4.92 17.45
C ALA A 190 -14.34 -6.14 18.03
N GLY A 191 -13.90 -7.34 17.71
CA GLY A 191 -14.48 -8.59 18.18
C GLY A 191 -14.86 -9.57 17.06
N ALA A 192 -15.42 -10.72 17.44
CA ALA A 192 -15.94 -11.69 16.49
C ALA A 192 -17.19 -11.13 15.82
N ASP A 193 -17.13 -10.91 14.52
CA ASP A 193 -18.25 -10.44 13.71
C ASP A 193 -18.97 -11.65 13.05
N PRO A 194 -20.17 -12.03 13.53
CA PRO A 194 -20.94 -13.11 12.96
C PRO A 194 -21.30 -12.90 11.48
N PHE A 195 -21.52 -11.64 11.08
CA PHE A 195 -21.87 -11.30 9.70
C PHE A 195 -20.69 -11.49 8.76
N LYS A 196 -19.48 -11.13 9.20
CA LYS A 196 -18.25 -11.37 8.44
C LYS A 196 -18.01 -12.87 8.27
N SER A 197 -18.16 -13.65 9.32
CA SER A 197 -18.00 -15.10 9.29
C SER A 197 -19.04 -15.78 8.39
N PHE A 198 -20.28 -15.34 8.43
CA PHE A 198 -21.33 -15.85 7.56
C PHE A 198 -21.11 -15.46 6.10
N GLY A 199 -20.74 -14.21 5.84
CA GLY A 199 -20.38 -13.72 4.50
C GLY A 199 -19.22 -14.53 3.90
N TRP A 200 -18.19 -14.80 4.70
CA TRP A 200 -17.09 -15.69 4.30
C TRP A 200 -17.59 -17.09 3.92
N GLN A 201 -18.44 -17.68 4.76
CA GLN A 201 -18.98 -19.03 4.50
C GLN A 201 -19.84 -19.07 3.24
N ALA A 202 -20.69 -18.08 3.02
CA ALA A 202 -21.52 -17.97 1.82
C ALA A 202 -20.67 -17.86 0.55
N LEU A 203 -19.66 -17.00 0.56
CA LEU A 203 -18.70 -16.84 -0.54
C LEU A 203 -17.93 -18.11 -0.82
N ASN A 204 -17.46 -18.79 0.22
CA ASN A 204 -16.72 -20.04 0.08
C ASN A 204 -17.60 -21.13 -0.54
N ASN A 205 -18.83 -21.29 -0.07
CA ASN A 205 -19.74 -22.28 -0.59
C ASN A 205 -20.10 -22.05 -2.08
N ILE A 206 -20.30 -20.79 -2.47
CA ILE A 206 -20.55 -20.44 -3.87
C ILE A 206 -19.29 -20.69 -4.72
N ALA A 207 -18.12 -20.28 -4.25
CA ALA A 207 -16.86 -20.48 -4.96
C ALA A 207 -16.56 -21.99 -5.14
N GLN A 208 -16.76 -22.81 -4.12
CA GLN A 208 -16.62 -24.27 -4.19
C GLN A 208 -17.60 -24.87 -5.20
N GLY A 209 -18.85 -24.42 -5.19
CA GLY A 209 -19.86 -24.84 -6.16
C GLY A 209 -19.46 -24.51 -7.60
N LEU A 210 -18.93 -23.33 -7.85
CA LEU A 210 -18.42 -22.95 -9.17
C LEU A 210 -17.27 -23.86 -9.63
N VAL A 211 -16.33 -24.14 -8.74
CA VAL A 211 -15.19 -25.03 -9.05
C VAL A 211 -15.66 -26.45 -9.34
N ILE A 212 -16.65 -26.96 -8.62
CA ILE A 212 -17.27 -28.30 -8.91
C ILE A 212 -17.83 -28.34 -10.34
N THR A 213 -18.40 -27.25 -10.82
CA THR A 213 -18.94 -27.14 -12.19
C THR A 213 -17.85 -26.83 -13.24
N HIS A 214 -16.59 -26.87 -12.88
CA HIS A 214 -15.46 -26.46 -13.73
C HIS A 214 -15.55 -25.03 -14.23
N ASP A 215 -16.29 -24.17 -13.51
CA ASP A 215 -16.37 -22.74 -13.77
C ASP A 215 -15.45 -21.98 -12.83
N ARG A 216 -14.88 -20.88 -13.31
CA ARG A 216 -13.94 -20.09 -12.55
C ARG A 216 -14.67 -19.00 -11.77
N PRO A 217 -14.49 -18.92 -10.44
CA PRO A 217 -15.07 -17.84 -9.66
C PRO A 217 -14.53 -16.47 -10.09
N ASN A 218 -15.42 -15.50 -10.19
CA ASN A 218 -15.09 -14.08 -10.33
C ASN A 218 -16.10 -13.22 -9.56
N LEU A 219 -15.84 -11.94 -9.45
CA LEU A 219 -16.69 -11.02 -8.66
C LEU A 219 -18.14 -11.00 -9.16
N THR A 220 -18.35 -10.93 -10.46
CA THR A 220 -19.69 -10.87 -11.07
C THR A 220 -20.49 -12.15 -10.82
N LYS A 221 -19.86 -13.31 -10.97
CA LYS A 221 -20.51 -14.61 -10.71
C LYS A 221 -20.87 -14.78 -9.23
N LEU A 222 -19.94 -14.43 -8.34
CA LEU A 222 -20.18 -14.50 -6.89
C LEU A 222 -21.33 -13.57 -6.49
N ARG A 223 -21.36 -12.34 -6.96
CA ARG A 223 -22.45 -11.40 -6.70
C ARG A 223 -23.79 -11.94 -7.18
N ARG A 224 -23.84 -12.51 -8.38
CA ARG A 224 -25.07 -13.05 -8.97
C ARG A 224 -25.71 -14.10 -8.07
N PHE A 225 -24.92 -15.01 -7.52
CA PHE A 225 -25.44 -16.07 -6.66
C PHE A 225 -25.74 -15.59 -5.23
N LEU A 226 -25.05 -14.58 -4.75
CA LEU A 226 -25.36 -13.96 -3.46
C LEU A 226 -26.69 -13.19 -3.51
N GLU A 227 -26.97 -12.51 -4.60
CA GLU A 227 -28.15 -11.66 -4.77
C GLU A 227 -29.36 -12.44 -5.28
N GLY A 228 -29.16 -13.24 -6.30
CA GLY A 228 -30.23 -13.94 -7.02
C GLY A 228 -30.53 -15.36 -6.53
N GLY A 229 -29.81 -15.84 -5.51
CA GLY A 229 -29.92 -17.19 -5.02
C GLY A 229 -29.10 -18.22 -5.79
N ALA A 230 -28.86 -19.37 -5.17
CA ALA A 230 -27.95 -20.40 -5.65
C ALA A 230 -28.62 -21.60 -6.37
N ALA A 231 -29.93 -21.56 -6.64
CA ALA A 231 -30.65 -22.68 -7.22
C ALA A 231 -30.02 -23.21 -8.52
N GLY A 232 -29.69 -22.30 -9.44
CA GLY A 232 -29.04 -22.69 -10.71
C GLY A 232 -27.65 -23.30 -10.51
N LEU A 233 -26.90 -22.81 -9.54
CA LEU A 233 -25.58 -23.36 -9.18
C LEU A 233 -25.72 -24.75 -8.54
N VAL A 234 -26.69 -24.93 -7.63
CA VAL A 234 -26.99 -26.23 -7.01
C VAL A 234 -27.29 -27.27 -8.07
N ILE A 235 -28.17 -26.96 -9.04
CA ILE A 235 -28.49 -27.85 -10.15
C ILE A 235 -27.23 -28.29 -10.88
N LYS A 236 -26.42 -27.33 -11.34
CA LYS A 236 -25.20 -27.62 -12.09
C LYS A 236 -24.16 -28.37 -11.25
N ALA A 237 -24.01 -28.02 -9.99
CA ALA A 237 -23.01 -28.63 -9.11
C ALA A 237 -23.38 -30.11 -8.79
N VAL A 238 -24.65 -30.39 -8.49
CA VAL A 238 -25.12 -31.76 -8.26
C VAL A 238 -24.97 -32.59 -9.52
N GLN A 239 -25.35 -32.05 -10.67
CA GLN A 239 -25.19 -32.75 -11.96
C GLN A 239 -23.72 -33.06 -12.24
N ALA A 240 -22.85 -32.08 -12.19
CA ALA A 240 -21.41 -32.23 -12.47
C ALA A 240 -20.74 -33.24 -11.52
N TYR A 241 -21.08 -33.20 -10.24
CA TYR A 241 -20.53 -34.12 -9.26
C TYR A 241 -21.07 -35.54 -9.47
N SER A 242 -22.40 -35.69 -9.71
CA SER A 242 -23.04 -36.97 -9.97
C SER A 242 -22.45 -37.64 -11.21
N GLU A 243 -22.30 -36.93 -12.31
CA GLU A 243 -21.68 -37.42 -13.54
C GLU A 243 -20.27 -37.98 -13.31
N ARG A 244 -19.50 -37.34 -12.43
CA ARG A 244 -18.13 -37.76 -12.12
C ARG A 244 -18.06 -39.04 -11.29
N VAL A 245 -18.98 -39.24 -10.34
CA VAL A 245 -18.92 -40.35 -9.37
C VAL A 245 -19.86 -41.51 -9.72
N MET A 246 -20.89 -41.28 -10.54
CA MET A 246 -21.91 -42.26 -10.92
C MET A 246 -22.27 -42.08 -12.40
N PRO A 247 -21.74 -42.93 -13.31
CA PRO A 247 -21.99 -42.81 -14.75
C PRO A 247 -23.48 -42.84 -15.13
N ASP A 248 -24.29 -43.63 -14.43
CA ASP A 248 -25.72 -43.78 -14.68
C ASP A 248 -26.62 -42.88 -13.83
N TRP A 249 -26.09 -41.79 -13.32
CA TRP A 249 -26.76 -40.87 -12.39
C TRP A 249 -28.11 -40.35 -12.94
N GLU A 250 -28.23 -40.12 -14.24
CA GLU A 250 -29.46 -39.62 -14.87
C GLU A 250 -30.62 -40.56 -14.68
N ALA A 251 -30.37 -41.86 -14.79
CA ALA A 251 -31.40 -42.90 -14.59
C ALA A 251 -31.87 -42.93 -13.13
N GLU A 252 -30.96 -42.83 -12.19
CA GLU A 252 -31.27 -42.79 -10.76
C GLU A 252 -31.95 -41.46 -10.34
N ALA A 253 -31.59 -40.36 -10.96
CA ALA A 253 -32.19 -39.05 -10.70
C ALA A 253 -33.59 -38.89 -11.34
N ALA A 254 -33.92 -39.69 -12.35
CA ALA A 254 -35.16 -39.53 -13.11
C ALA A 254 -36.42 -39.57 -12.23
N ALA A 255 -36.45 -40.44 -11.22
CA ALA A 255 -37.59 -40.55 -10.29
C ALA A 255 -37.79 -39.27 -9.44
N TYR A 256 -36.72 -38.55 -9.14
CA TYR A 256 -36.75 -37.28 -8.40
C TYR A 256 -37.17 -36.13 -9.29
N LEU A 257 -36.65 -36.07 -10.53
CA LEU A 257 -36.90 -35.01 -11.49
C LEU A 257 -38.29 -35.07 -12.12
N GLU A 258 -38.87 -36.27 -12.31
CA GLU A 258 -40.21 -36.43 -12.87
C GLU A 258 -41.29 -35.71 -12.04
N LYS A 259 -41.11 -35.71 -10.71
CA LYS A 259 -42.03 -35.06 -9.77
C LYS A 259 -42.04 -33.53 -9.90
N VAL A 260 -41.00 -32.93 -10.50
CA VAL A 260 -40.79 -31.49 -10.62
C VAL A 260 -40.57 -31.02 -12.07
N LYS A 261 -40.93 -31.83 -13.06
CA LYS A 261 -40.69 -31.63 -14.50
C LYS A 261 -41.14 -30.25 -15.02
N ASN A 262 -42.21 -29.69 -14.45
CA ASN A 262 -42.70 -28.34 -14.77
C ASN A 262 -42.58 -27.37 -13.61
N GLY A 263 -41.68 -27.65 -12.67
CA GLY A 263 -41.47 -26.83 -11.48
C GLY A 263 -40.52 -25.65 -11.71
N SER A 264 -40.49 -24.78 -10.74
CA SER A 264 -39.51 -23.71 -10.71
C SER A 264 -38.07 -24.25 -10.56
N ARG A 265 -37.10 -23.42 -10.87
CA ARG A 265 -35.67 -23.76 -10.72
C ARG A 265 -35.34 -24.22 -9.30
N GLU A 266 -35.95 -23.57 -8.29
CA GLU A 266 -35.79 -23.92 -6.87
C GLU A 266 -36.31 -25.34 -6.58
N LYS A 267 -37.45 -25.73 -7.14
CA LYS A 267 -38.02 -27.09 -6.97
C LYS A 267 -37.12 -28.15 -7.59
N ILE A 268 -36.55 -27.88 -8.75
CA ILE A 268 -35.59 -28.76 -9.42
C ILE A 268 -34.32 -28.88 -8.56
N ALA A 269 -33.81 -27.79 -8.02
CA ALA A 269 -32.65 -27.77 -7.14
C ALA A 269 -32.91 -28.60 -5.86
N PHE A 270 -34.06 -28.47 -5.23
CA PHE A 270 -34.45 -29.29 -4.07
C PHE A 270 -34.59 -30.79 -4.42
N ALA A 271 -35.10 -31.12 -5.58
CA ALA A 271 -35.20 -32.50 -6.03
C ALA A 271 -33.81 -33.13 -6.23
N LEU A 272 -32.91 -32.43 -6.88
CA LEU A 272 -31.52 -32.87 -7.06
C LEU A 272 -30.74 -32.94 -5.76
N MET A 273 -30.98 -32.02 -4.84
CA MET A 273 -30.39 -32.04 -3.51
C MET A 273 -30.84 -33.31 -2.75
N LYS A 274 -32.13 -33.63 -2.80
CA LYS A 274 -32.65 -34.85 -2.19
C LYS A 274 -32.06 -36.11 -2.85
N PHE A 275 -31.94 -36.13 -4.16
CA PHE A 275 -31.26 -37.19 -4.91
C PHE A 275 -29.81 -37.37 -4.42
N TYR A 276 -29.08 -36.28 -4.25
CA TYR A 276 -27.72 -36.33 -3.72
C TYR A 276 -27.64 -36.99 -2.35
N TYR A 277 -28.45 -36.55 -1.40
CA TYR A 277 -28.43 -37.08 -0.03
C TYR A 277 -28.93 -38.55 0.05
N ASP A 278 -29.89 -38.90 -0.76
CA ASP A 278 -30.45 -40.26 -0.74
C ASP A 278 -29.57 -41.29 -1.50
N ILE A 279 -28.97 -40.90 -2.61
CA ILE A 279 -28.33 -41.82 -3.56
C ILE A 279 -26.80 -41.63 -3.63
N ILE A 280 -26.31 -40.40 -3.74
CA ILE A 280 -24.88 -40.13 -3.96
C ILE A 280 -24.10 -40.12 -2.66
N GLN A 281 -24.55 -39.36 -1.67
CA GLN A 281 -23.83 -39.13 -0.40
C GLN A 281 -23.44 -40.42 0.33
N PRO A 282 -24.29 -41.47 0.42
CA PRO A 282 -23.93 -42.66 1.19
C PRO A 282 -22.62 -43.31 0.76
N GLU A 283 -22.32 -43.28 -0.53
CA GLU A 283 -21.10 -43.87 -1.10
C GLU A 283 -20.04 -42.84 -1.48
N HIS A 284 -20.46 -41.65 -1.87
CA HIS A 284 -19.60 -40.59 -2.38
C HIS A 284 -19.90 -39.23 -1.72
N PRO A 285 -19.64 -39.07 -0.41
CA PRO A 285 -19.87 -37.81 0.28
C PRO A 285 -18.88 -36.73 -0.21
N ASN A 286 -19.35 -35.47 -0.32
CA ASN A 286 -18.52 -34.32 -0.68
C ASN A 286 -18.90 -33.13 0.19
N SER A 287 -18.00 -32.76 1.08
CA SER A 287 -18.22 -31.67 2.06
C SER A 287 -18.42 -30.31 1.42
N ASP A 288 -17.75 -30.04 0.30
CA ASP A 288 -17.85 -28.74 -0.40
C ASP A 288 -19.22 -28.60 -1.08
N LEU A 289 -19.72 -29.68 -1.71
CA LEU A 289 -21.05 -29.71 -2.27
C LEU A 289 -22.11 -29.58 -1.16
N GLU A 290 -21.94 -30.29 -0.06
CA GLU A 290 -22.85 -30.25 1.10
C GLU A 290 -22.91 -28.85 1.72
N GLY A 291 -21.78 -28.11 1.75
CA GLY A 291 -21.74 -26.71 2.16
C GLY A 291 -22.64 -25.82 1.29
N LEU A 292 -22.59 -25.99 -0.03
CA LEU A 292 -23.45 -25.29 -0.99
C LEU A 292 -24.92 -25.64 -0.77
N LEU A 293 -25.22 -26.92 -0.60
CA LEU A 293 -26.60 -27.42 -0.38
C LEU A 293 -27.15 -26.88 0.95
N SER A 294 -26.36 -26.88 2.01
CA SER A 294 -26.74 -26.31 3.31
C SER A 294 -27.06 -24.83 3.20
N MET A 295 -26.22 -24.07 2.50
CA MET A 295 -26.48 -22.64 2.26
C MET A 295 -27.78 -22.43 1.49
N PHE A 296 -28.07 -23.27 0.47
CA PHE A 296 -29.27 -23.20 -0.34
C PHE A 296 -30.55 -23.48 0.46
N GLN A 297 -30.47 -24.28 1.53
CA GLN A 297 -31.60 -24.58 2.41
C GLN A 297 -31.96 -23.41 3.34
N HIS A 298 -31.07 -22.41 3.55
CA HIS A 298 -31.36 -21.28 4.42
C HIS A 298 -32.51 -20.42 3.89
N ASP A 299 -33.33 -19.93 4.81
CA ASP A 299 -34.37 -18.94 4.51
C ASP A 299 -33.79 -17.74 3.82
N GLN A 300 -34.35 -17.36 2.67
CA GLN A 300 -33.89 -16.24 1.86
C GLN A 300 -33.88 -14.91 2.62
N THR A 301 -34.86 -14.69 3.49
CA THR A 301 -34.95 -13.46 4.29
C THR A 301 -33.82 -13.40 5.31
N HIS A 302 -33.52 -14.51 5.94
CA HIS A 302 -32.41 -14.60 6.90
C HIS A 302 -31.07 -14.48 6.18
N PHE A 303 -30.92 -15.17 5.07
CA PHE A 303 -29.71 -15.10 4.23
C PHE A 303 -29.42 -13.67 3.77
N SER A 304 -30.42 -12.95 3.26
CA SER A 304 -30.26 -11.56 2.81
C SER A 304 -29.77 -10.62 3.91
N LYS A 305 -30.24 -10.82 5.15
CA LYS A 305 -29.76 -10.07 6.30
C LYS A 305 -28.31 -10.39 6.65
N MET A 306 -27.93 -11.64 6.56
CA MET A 306 -26.58 -12.09 6.90
C MET A 306 -25.52 -11.62 5.89
N VAL A 307 -25.88 -11.45 4.61
CA VAL A 307 -24.98 -10.95 3.58
C VAL A 307 -25.12 -9.44 3.32
N ALA A 308 -25.92 -8.75 4.10
CA ALA A 308 -26.22 -7.32 3.90
C ALA A 308 -24.98 -6.40 3.91
N ASN A 309 -23.95 -6.76 4.65
CA ASN A 309 -22.70 -6.01 4.68
C ASN A 309 -21.79 -6.31 3.47
N LEU A 310 -21.95 -7.47 2.86
CA LEU A 310 -21.13 -7.91 1.72
C LEU A 310 -21.68 -7.42 0.38
N LEU A 311 -22.99 -7.43 0.18
CA LEU A 311 -23.62 -7.06 -1.09
C LEU A 311 -23.25 -5.66 -1.60
N PRO A 312 -23.23 -4.60 -0.78
CA PRO A 312 -22.80 -3.27 -1.25
C PRO A 312 -21.40 -3.27 -1.83
N ILE A 313 -20.46 -3.97 -1.19
CA ILE A 313 -19.07 -4.08 -1.65
C ILE A 313 -19.02 -4.84 -2.99
N MET A 314 -19.73 -5.95 -3.10
CA MET A 314 -19.81 -6.71 -4.34
C MET A 314 -20.45 -5.90 -5.47
N ASN A 315 -21.47 -5.11 -5.16
CA ASN A 315 -22.10 -4.22 -6.12
C ASN A 315 -21.15 -3.12 -6.59
N MET A 316 -20.38 -2.49 -5.69
CA MET A 316 -19.37 -1.48 -6.04
C MET A 316 -18.36 -2.04 -7.05
N LEU A 317 -17.87 -3.26 -6.85
CA LEU A 317 -16.82 -3.86 -7.66
C LEU A 317 -17.32 -4.47 -8.99
N THR A 318 -18.63 -4.55 -9.18
CA THR A 318 -19.24 -5.18 -10.36
C THR A 318 -20.17 -4.28 -11.15
N SER A 319 -20.36 -3.03 -10.72
CA SER A 319 -21.26 -2.08 -11.37
C SER A 319 -20.60 -1.42 -12.59
N GLY A 320 -21.41 -1.14 -13.61
CA GLY A 320 -21.00 -0.39 -14.79
C GLY A 320 -19.76 -0.98 -15.45
N GLU A 321 -18.82 -0.11 -15.79
CA GLU A 321 -17.57 -0.47 -16.46
C GLU A 321 -16.62 -1.33 -15.59
N LEU A 322 -16.76 -1.29 -14.26
CA LEU A 322 -15.95 -2.12 -13.38
C LEU A 322 -16.25 -3.61 -13.50
N GLY A 323 -17.48 -3.98 -13.86
CA GLY A 323 -17.82 -5.37 -14.10
C GLY A 323 -16.86 -6.03 -15.09
N PRO A 324 -16.81 -5.59 -16.35
CA PRO A 324 -15.87 -6.13 -17.35
C PRO A 324 -14.39 -5.94 -17.00
N LEU A 325 -14.03 -4.86 -16.31
CA LEU A 325 -12.64 -4.57 -15.95
C LEU A 325 -12.10 -5.50 -14.86
N LEU A 326 -12.91 -5.83 -13.84
CA LEU A 326 -12.49 -6.66 -12.71
C LEU A 326 -12.97 -8.12 -12.79
N SER A 327 -13.90 -8.40 -13.68
CA SER A 327 -14.40 -9.75 -13.97
C SER A 327 -14.35 -10.01 -15.48
N PRO A 328 -13.15 -10.04 -16.08
CA PRO A 328 -13.01 -10.17 -17.52
C PRO A 328 -13.53 -11.51 -18.02
N ASP A 329 -14.26 -11.48 -19.13
CA ASP A 329 -14.70 -12.66 -19.87
C ASP A 329 -13.78 -12.89 -21.07
N SER A 330 -12.96 -13.92 -21.00
CA SER A 330 -12.04 -14.28 -22.10
C SER A 330 -12.74 -14.86 -23.32
N SER A 331 -14.01 -15.23 -23.21
CA SER A 331 -14.82 -15.74 -24.32
C SER A 331 -15.46 -14.62 -25.16
N ASP A 332 -15.52 -13.40 -24.62
CA ASP A 332 -16.00 -12.23 -25.34
C ASP A 332 -14.91 -11.67 -26.25
N LEU A 333 -14.94 -12.08 -27.50
CA LEU A 333 -13.99 -11.62 -28.53
C LEU A 333 -14.27 -10.18 -29.02
N SER A 334 -15.36 -9.56 -28.59
CA SER A 334 -15.67 -8.16 -28.94
C SER A 334 -14.88 -7.16 -28.10
N ASP A 335 -14.39 -7.56 -26.95
CA ASP A 335 -13.55 -6.76 -26.07
C ASP A 335 -12.07 -7.09 -26.30
N GLU A 336 -11.37 -6.20 -27.02
CA GLU A 336 -9.97 -6.38 -27.38
C GLU A 336 -8.99 -5.93 -26.29
N ARG A 337 -9.47 -5.34 -25.18
CA ARG A 337 -8.62 -4.90 -24.09
C ARG A 337 -7.87 -6.06 -23.48
N GLN A 338 -6.59 -5.86 -23.18
CA GLN A 338 -5.73 -6.87 -22.60
C GLN A 338 -6.29 -7.38 -21.26
N ILE A 339 -6.29 -8.69 -21.09
CA ILE A 339 -6.58 -9.34 -19.80
C ILE A 339 -5.26 -9.70 -19.12
N THR A 340 -5.11 -9.27 -17.89
CA THR A 340 -3.96 -9.60 -17.04
C THR A 340 -4.40 -10.00 -15.63
N ASP A 341 -3.45 -10.40 -14.83
CA ASP A 341 -3.61 -10.69 -13.41
C ASP A 341 -2.27 -10.48 -12.70
N SER A 342 -2.27 -10.49 -11.37
CA SER A 342 -1.07 -10.23 -10.57
C SER A 342 0.08 -11.19 -10.88
N ALA A 343 -0.20 -12.46 -11.09
CA ALA A 343 0.83 -13.45 -11.41
C ALA A 343 1.46 -13.19 -12.78
N LYS A 344 0.67 -12.83 -13.80
CA LYS A 344 1.18 -12.46 -15.12
C LYS A 344 2.03 -11.18 -15.06
N ILE A 345 1.57 -10.17 -14.33
CA ILE A 345 2.33 -8.92 -14.13
C ILE A 345 3.70 -9.23 -13.53
N ILE A 346 3.75 -10.03 -12.47
CA ILE A 346 4.98 -10.41 -11.79
C ILE A 346 5.89 -11.26 -12.68
N ASN A 347 5.34 -12.29 -13.31
CA ASN A 347 6.11 -13.24 -14.11
C ASN A 347 6.68 -12.62 -15.39
N ASN A 348 6.00 -11.66 -15.98
CA ASN A 348 6.42 -10.96 -17.19
C ASN A 348 7.21 -9.68 -16.89
N ALA A 349 7.52 -9.39 -15.63
CA ALA A 349 8.17 -8.16 -15.21
C ALA A 349 7.46 -6.90 -15.74
N GLN A 350 6.15 -6.91 -15.76
CA GLN A 350 5.33 -5.78 -16.21
C GLN A 350 5.34 -4.66 -15.17
N VAL A 351 5.01 -3.49 -15.63
CA VAL A 351 4.83 -2.28 -14.83
C VAL A 351 3.35 -1.93 -14.85
N ALA A 352 2.65 -2.21 -13.75
CA ALA A 352 1.22 -1.99 -13.65
C ALA A 352 0.92 -0.72 -12.82
N TYR A 353 0.28 0.25 -13.45
CA TYR A 353 -0.25 1.43 -12.77
C TYR A 353 -1.74 1.22 -12.50
N LEU A 354 -2.11 1.18 -11.23
CA LEU A 354 -3.48 0.99 -10.75
C LEU A 354 -3.99 2.29 -10.13
N GLY A 355 -4.57 3.15 -10.94
CA GLY A 355 -5.27 4.36 -10.49
C GLY A 355 -6.68 3.99 -10.05
N LEU A 356 -7.06 4.36 -8.82
CA LEU A 356 -8.32 3.92 -8.20
C LEU A 356 -9.43 4.96 -8.24
N ASP A 357 -9.12 6.19 -8.67
CA ASP A 357 -10.08 7.30 -8.79
C ASP A 357 -10.88 7.59 -7.50
N SER A 358 -10.20 7.52 -6.35
CA SER A 358 -10.83 7.72 -5.04
C SER A 358 -11.35 9.14 -4.82
N LEU A 359 -10.88 10.11 -5.62
CA LEU A 359 -11.41 11.48 -5.59
C LEU A 359 -12.86 11.55 -6.11
N THR A 360 -13.21 10.71 -7.07
CA THR A 360 -14.58 10.60 -7.61
C THR A 360 -15.45 9.75 -6.67
N ASP A 361 -14.95 8.59 -6.25
CA ASP A 361 -15.63 7.69 -5.31
C ASP A 361 -14.62 7.00 -4.39
N ASN A 362 -14.50 7.51 -3.17
CA ASN A 362 -13.55 7.01 -2.19
C ASN A 362 -13.89 5.58 -1.71
N MET A 363 -15.17 5.21 -1.61
CA MET A 363 -15.56 3.88 -1.15
C MET A 363 -15.18 2.82 -2.18
N VAL A 364 -15.47 3.06 -3.45
CA VAL A 364 -15.10 2.17 -4.55
C VAL A 364 -13.58 2.08 -4.69
N GLY A 365 -12.88 3.21 -4.66
CA GLY A 365 -11.42 3.24 -4.72
C GLY A 365 -10.76 2.46 -3.59
N SER A 366 -11.23 2.62 -2.37
CA SER A 366 -10.76 1.86 -1.20
C SER A 366 -11.01 0.35 -1.34
N ALA A 367 -12.19 -0.06 -1.81
CA ALA A 367 -12.51 -1.46 -2.04
C ALA A 367 -11.60 -2.09 -3.12
N MET A 368 -11.39 -1.39 -4.22
CA MET A 368 -10.48 -1.85 -5.28
C MET A 368 -9.03 -1.99 -4.80
N GLY A 369 -8.51 -0.98 -4.10
CA GLY A 369 -7.16 -1.04 -3.55
C GLY A 369 -6.99 -2.19 -2.56
N SER A 370 -7.98 -2.40 -1.71
CA SER A 370 -7.99 -3.49 -0.72
C SER A 370 -8.01 -4.87 -1.38
N ILE A 371 -8.81 -5.07 -2.43
CA ILE A 371 -8.83 -6.37 -3.12
C ILE A 371 -7.54 -6.64 -3.90
N PHE A 372 -6.93 -5.63 -4.50
CA PHE A 372 -5.63 -5.78 -5.13
C PHE A 372 -4.54 -6.16 -4.13
N LEU A 373 -4.52 -5.53 -2.94
CA LEU A 373 -3.59 -5.90 -1.88
C LEU A 373 -3.82 -7.33 -1.39
N SER A 374 -5.06 -7.75 -1.28
CA SER A 374 -5.42 -9.13 -0.90
C SER A 374 -4.95 -10.15 -1.95
N ASP A 375 -5.11 -9.84 -3.23
CA ASP A 375 -4.63 -10.66 -4.34
C ASP A 375 -3.10 -10.77 -4.33
N LEU A 376 -2.40 -9.66 -4.16
CA LEU A 376 -0.93 -9.64 -4.05
C LEU A 376 -0.42 -10.45 -2.86
N THR A 377 -1.16 -10.45 -1.74
CA THR A 377 -0.84 -11.26 -0.56
C THR A 377 -0.90 -12.76 -0.87
N ALA A 378 -1.91 -13.19 -1.62
CA ALA A 378 -2.04 -14.58 -2.05
C ALA A 378 -0.91 -14.99 -3.00
N VAL A 379 -0.57 -14.15 -3.97
CA VAL A 379 0.57 -14.38 -4.88
C VAL A 379 1.89 -14.43 -4.12
N ALA A 380 2.08 -13.58 -3.11
CA ALA A 380 3.25 -13.63 -2.23
C ALA A 380 3.35 -14.96 -1.47
N GLY A 381 2.22 -15.46 -0.96
CA GLY A 381 2.15 -16.77 -0.30
C GLY A 381 2.57 -17.91 -1.23
N ASP A 382 2.08 -17.92 -2.46
CA ASP A 382 2.45 -18.91 -3.46
C ASP A 382 3.94 -18.84 -3.83
N ARG A 383 4.48 -17.65 -4.02
CA ARG A 383 5.92 -17.46 -4.28
C ARG A 383 6.79 -17.95 -3.11
N TYR A 384 6.36 -17.68 -1.89
CA TYR A 384 7.06 -18.14 -0.69
C TYR A 384 7.08 -19.66 -0.58
N ASN A 385 5.93 -20.31 -0.84
CA ASN A 385 5.76 -21.75 -0.69
C ASN A 385 6.40 -22.56 -1.83
N TYR A 386 6.29 -22.08 -3.06
CA TYR A 386 6.67 -22.87 -4.24
C TYR A 386 7.97 -22.41 -4.91
N GLY A 387 8.50 -21.25 -4.54
CA GLY A 387 9.78 -20.74 -5.03
C GLY A 387 9.87 -20.51 -6.54
N VAL A 388 8.74 -20.42 -7.23
CA VAL A 388 8.67 -20.23 -8.68
C VAL A 388 8.91 -18.76 -8.99
N ASN A 389 9.89 -18.47 -9.82
CA ASN A 389 10.27 -17.13 -10.27
C ASN A 389 10.64 -16.16 -9.13
N ASN A 390 11.91 -16.17 -8.73
CA ASN A 390 12.46 -15.32 -7.64
C ASN A 390 12.88 -13.91 -8.10
N ARG A 391 12.34 -13.40 -9.20
CA ARG A 391 12.61 -12.01 -9.61
C ARG A 391 12.04 -11.04 -8.57
N PRO A 392 12.78 -9.96 -8.24
CA PRO A 392 12.26 -8.93 -7.34
C PRO A 392 11.00 -8.27 -7.90
N VAL A 393 10.04 -8.00 -7.01
CA VAL A 393 8.81 -7.28 -7.32
C VAL A 393 8.71 -6.08 -6.40
N ASN A 394 8.48 -4.91 -6.99
CA ASN A 394 8.34 -3.67 -6.24
C ASN A 394 6.87 -3.24 -6.23
N ILE A 395 6.32 -3.08 -5.05
CA ILE A 395 4.94 -2.65 -4.83
C ILE A 395 4.96 -1.28 -4.16
N PHE A 396 4.43 -0.28 -4.87
CA PHE A 396 4.31 1.09 -4.40
C PHE A 396 2.86 1.38 -4.05
N VAL A 397 2.60 1.72 -2.81
CA VAL A 397 1.26 2.05 -2.32
C VAL A 397 1.26 3.50 -1.87
N ASP A 398 0.68 4.38 -2.66
CA ASP A 398 0.49 5.77 -2.28
C ASP A 398 -0.79 5.91 -1.44
N GLU A 399 -0.85 6.92 -0.57
CA GLU A 399 -1.96 7.14 0.36
C GLU A 399 -2.45 5.82 0.99
N ALA A 400 -1.53 5.04 1.51
CA ALA A 400 -1.77 3.66 1.93
C ALA A 400 -2.88 3.51 2.96
N ALA A 401 -3.10 4.53 3.80
CA ALA A 401 -4.20 4.54 4.76
C ALA A 401 -5.60 4.41 4.12
N GLU A 402 -5.75 4.71 2.84
CA GLU A 402 -7.04 4.55 2.14
C GLU A 402 -7.36 3.11 1.76
N VAL A 403 -6.34 2.25 1.61
CA VAL A 403 -6.49 0.92 1.00
C VAL A 403 -6.01 -0.24 1.86
N ILE A 404 -5.24 -0.01 2.91
CA ILE A 404 -4.70 -1.07 3.78
C ILE A 404 -5.80 -1.89 4.45
N ASN A 405 -5.52 -3.17 4.64
CA ASN A 405 -6.40 -4.16 5.26
C ASN A 405 -5.56 -5.22 6.00
N ASP A 406 -6.20 -6.19 6.65
CA ASP A 406 -5.50 -7.28 7.34
C ASP A 406 -4.55 -8.07 6.42
N PRO A 407 -4.89 -8.41 5.15
CA PRO A 407 -3.95 -9.02 4.22
C PRO A 407 -2.68 -8.19 3.98
N PHE A 408 -2.74 -6.88 4.02
CA PHE A 408 -1.57 -6.01 3.90
C PHE A 408 -0.53 -6.27 5.01
N ILE A 409 -0.99 -6.49 6.25
CA ILE A 409 -0.12 -6.85 7.37
C ILE A 409 0.60 -8.18 7.07
N GLN A 410 -0.13 -9.15 6.53
CA GLN A 410 0.45 -10.43 6.11
C GLN A 410 1.47 -10.27 4.99
N LEU A 411 1.19 -9.36 4.04
CA LEU A 411 2.10 -9.05 2.95
C LEU A 411 3.42 -8.45 3.46
N LEU A 412 3.37 -7.54 4.42
CA LEU A 412 4.56 -7.00 5.09
C LEU A 412 5.39 -8.10 5.77
N ASN A 413 4.73 -9.05 6.44
CA ASN A 413 5.40 -10.12 7.17
C ASN A 413 6.04 -11.16 6.24
N LYS A 414 5.38 -11.50 5.14
CA LYS A 414 5.76 -12.60 4.24
C LYS A 414 6.47 -12.12 2.96
N GLY A 415 6.32 -10.86 2.60
CA GLY A 415 6.79 -10.31 1.34
C GLY A 415 8.29 -10.46 1.12
N ARG A 416 9.08 -10.31 2.17
CA ARG A 416 10.54 -10.50 2.11
C ARG A 416 10.93 -11.88 1.57
N GLY A 417 10.36 -12.94 2.13
CA GLY A 417 10.63 -14.32 1.67
C GLY A 417 10.16 -14.59 0.25
N ALA A 418 9.18 -13.84 -0.24
CA ALA A 418 8.66 -13.90 -1.61
C ALA A 418 9.36 -12.94 -2.58
N LYS A 419 10.42 -12.27 -2.17
CA LYS A 419 11.15 -11.24 -2.95
C LYS A 419 10.29 -10.04 -3.34
N LEU A 420 9.33 -9.68 -2.50
CA LEU A 420 8.51 -8.48 -2.63
C LEU A 420 9.12 -7.35 -1.81
N ARG A 421 9.26 -6.19 -2.42
CA ARG A 421 9.70 -4.94 -1.79
C ARG A 421 8.51 -3.99 -1.77
N LEU A 422 8.04 -3.63 -0.57
CA LEU A 422 6.94 -2.70 -0.41
C LEU A 422 7.46 -1.30 -0.10
N PHE A 423 6.92 -0.33 -0.81
CA PHE A 423 7.14 1.10 -0.59
C PHE A 423 5.77 1.72 -0.28
N VAL A 424 5.61 2.20 0.92
CA VAL A 424 4.32 2.63 1.47
C VAL A 424 4.40 4.11 1.80
N ALA A 425 3.52 4.92 1.25
CA ALA A 425 3.45 6.34 1.53
C ALA A 425 2.19 6.70 2.33
N THR A 426 2.35 7.55 3.33
CA THR A 426 1.27 8.07 4.15
C THR A 426 1.54 9.50 4.58
N GLN A 427 0.50 10.21 5.01
CA GLN A 427 0.64 11.57 5.55
C GLN A 427 0.88 11.58 7.05
N THR A 428 0.11 10.80 7.81
CA THR A 428 0.16 10.78 9.27
C THR A 428 0.05 9.38 9.83
N PHE A 429 0.55 9.20 11.05
CA PHE A 429 0.33 8.00 11.85
C PHE A 429 -1.15 7.81 12.20
N ALA A 430 -1.87 8.89 12.47
CA ALA A 430 -3.28 8.87 12.81
C ALA A 430 -4.15 8.31 11.69
N ASP A 431 -3.81 8.54 10.42
CA ASP A 431 -4.53 7.99 9.27
C ASP A 431 -4.47 6.45 9.25
N PHE A 432 -3.30 5.88 9.55
CA PHE A 432 -3.14 4.43 9.70
C PHE A 432 -3.96 3.88 10.87
N ALA A 433 -3.89 4.54 12.02
CA ALA A 433 -4.62 4.12 13.21
C ALA A 433 -6.13 4.16 12.98
N ALA A 434 -6.64 5.21 12.33
CA ALA A 434 -8.05 5.33 11.98
C ALA A 434 -8.51 4.22 11.01
N ARG A 435 -7.72 3.92 10.00
CA ARG A 435 -8.04 2.89 9.01
C ARG A 435 -8.06 1.49 9.62
N LEU A 436 -7.10 1.17 10.49
CA LEU A 436 -6.98 -0.14 11.13
C LEU A 436 -7.88 -0.28 12.37
N GLY A 437 -8.49 0.81 12.82
CA GLY A 437 -9.37 0.83 13.99
C GLY A 437 -8.65 0.69 15.33
N SER A 438 -7.30 0.69 15.33
CA SER A 438 -6.49 0.52 16.53
C SER A 438 -5.11 1.15 16.37
N LYS A 439 -4.66 1.88 17.38
CA LYS A 439 -3.32 2.43 17.48
C LYS A 439 -2.25 1.33 17.56
N ASP A 440 -2.54 0.25 18.26
CA ASP A 440 -1.64 -0.89 18.42
C ASP A 440 -1.43 -1.64 17.10
N LYS A 441 -2.47 -1.82 16.30
CA LYS A 441 -2.35 -2.38 14.95
C LYS A 441 -1.51 -1.48 14.04
N ALA A 442 -1.68 -0.18 14.10
CA ALA A 442 -0.87 0.77 13.35
C ALA A 442 0.60 0.67 13.72
N LEU A 443 0.93 0.60 15.02
CA LEU A 443 2.30 0.39 15.51
C LEU A 443 2.87 -0.95 15.03
N GLN A 444 2.08 -2.01 15.01
CA GLN A 444 2.49 -3.32 14.49
C GLN A 444 2.83 -3.26 13.01
N VAL A 445 2.01 -2.60 12.20
CA VAL A 445 2.25 -2.43 10.75
C VAL A 445 3.53 -1.64 10.53
N LEU A 446 3.66 -0.48 11.15
CA LEU A 446 4.82 0.40 10.98
C LEU A 446 6.11 -0.22 11.56
N GLY A 447 6.01 -1.00 12.63
CA GLY A 447 7.12 -1.73 13.22
C GLY A 447 7.70 -2.84 12.34
N ASN A 448 6.94 -3.33 11.35
CA ASN A 448 7.39 -4.31 10.36
C ASN A 448 8.09 -3.69 9.14
N ILE A 449 8.18 -2.36 9.09
CA ILE A 449 8.85 -1.64 8.01
C ILE A 449 10.21 -1.16 8.51
N ASN A 450 11.28 -1.65 7.89
CA ASN A 450 12.64 -1.45 8.37
C ASN A 450 13.29 -0.13 7.94
N ASN A 451 12.78 0.47 6.86
CA ASN A 451 13.33 1.72 6.32
C ASN A 451 12.26 2.81 6.39
N THR A 452 12.59 3.93 6.98
CA THR A 452 11.65 5.05 7.15
C THR A 452 12.26 6.34 6.63
N PHE A 453 11.52 6.99 5.73
CA PHE A 453 11.86 8.29 5.14
C PHE A 453 10.82 9.30 5.61
N ALA A 454 11.26 10.31 6.33
CA ALA A 454 10.40 11.37 6.81
C ALA A 454 10.71 12.69 6.07
N LEU A 455 9.77 13.09 5.21
CA LEU A 455 9.73 14.42 4.63
C LEU A 455 9.12 15.41 5.64
N ARG A 456 8.73 16.61 5.20
CA ARG A 456 8.07 17.53 6.14
C ARG A 456 6.78 16.94 6.70
N ILE A 457 6.67 16.95 8.02
CA ILE A 457 5.51 16.45 8.78
C ILE A 457 4.99 17.60 9.64
N VAL A 458 3.71 17.90 9.49
CA VAL A 458 3.04 18.97 10.25
C VAL A 458 2.39 18.44 11.53
N ASP A 459 1.90 17.20 11.49
CA ASP A 459 1.23 16.55 12.63
C ASP A 459 2.21 16.23 13.76
N GLY A 460 1.93 16.76 14.96
CA GLY A 460 2.82 16.61 16.12
C GLY A 460 2.98 15.17 16.61
N GLU A 461 1.91 14.38 16.61
CA GLU A 461 2.00 12.97 17.01
C GLU A 461 2.89 12.16 16.06
N THR A 462 2.78 12.41 14.77
CA THR A 462 3.63 11.78 13.75
C THR A 462 5.08 12.24 13.86
N GLN A 463 5.31 13.53 14.14
CA GLN A 463 6.65 14.06 14.40
C GLN A 463 7.32 13.35 15.59
N GLU A 464 6.62 13.21 16.70
CA GLU A 464 7.11 12.51 17.89
C GLU A 464 7.38 11.03 17.60
N TYR A 465 6.46 10.35 16.90
CA TYR A 465 6.65 8.95 16.50
C TYR A 465 7.93 8.74 15.69
N ILE A 466 8.20 9.60 14.72
CA ILE A 466 9.41 9.51 13.90
C ILE A 466 10.66 9.82 14.73
N ALA A 467 10.66 10.88 15.54
CA ALA A 467 11.80 11.27 16.36
C ALA A 467 12.14 10.19 17.41
N ASP A 468 11.14 9.58 18.03
CA ASP A 468 11.33 8.52 19.03
C ASP A 468 11.88 7.20 18.43
N ASN A 469 11.66 6.96 17.14
CA ASN A 469 12.23 5.82 16.43
C ASN A 469 13.68 6.05 15.96
N LEU A 470 14.19 7.26 16.08
CA LEU A 470 15.60 7.58 15.85
C LEU A 470 16.40 7.43 17.15
N PRO A 471 17.71 7.16 17.05
CA PRO A 471 18.56 7.11 18.24
C PRO A 471 18.56 8.40 19.04
N LYS A 472 18.84 8.29 20.34
CA LYS A 472 19.15 9.44 21.19
C LYS A 472 20.62 9.84 21.07
N THR A 473 20.92 11.09 21.40
CA THR A 473 22.28 11.62 21.45
C THR A 473 22.50 12.38 22.75
N ARG A 474 23.74 12.71 23.05
CA ARG A 474 24.09 13.60 24.15
C ARG A 474 24.57 14.94 23.61
N LEU A 475 23.90 15.99 24.01
CA LEU A 475 24.26 17.37 23.70
C LEU A 475 25.10 17.95 24.81
N LYS A 476 26.13 18.73 24.44
CA LYS A 476 27.01 19.42 25.37
C LYS A 476 26.73 20.92 25.34
N TYR A 477 26.61 21.52 26.49
CA TYR A 477 26.46 22.95 26.61
C TYR A 477 27.14 23.47 27.87
N VAL A 478 27.54 24.73 27.82
CA VAL A 478 28.15 25.43 28.97
C VAL A 478 27.05 26.19 29.71
N MET A 479 26.84 25.82 30.97
CA MET A 479 26.00 26.60 31.87
C MET A 479 26.87 27.66 32.53
N ARG A 480 26.49 28.92 32.32
CA ARG A 480 27.14 30.07 33.01
C ARG A 480 26.29 30.47 34.20
N THR A 481 26.84 30.37 35.38
CA THR A 481 26.22 30.86 36.60
C THR A 481 26.83 32.23 36.93
N GLN A 482 26.00 33.22 36.96
CA GLN A 482 26.40 34.56 37.38
C GLN A 482 25.72 34.87 38.73
N GLY A 483 26.46 34.78 39.78
CA GLY A 483 26.01 35.17 41.12
C GLY A 483 26.44 36.59 41.41
N GLN A 484 25.50 37.47 41.69
CA GLN A 484 25.80 38.78 42.31
C GLN A 484 25.60 38.64 43.81
N ASN A 485 26.68 38.76 44.58
CA ASN A 485 26.60 38.96 46.00
C ASN A 485 26.71 40.46 46.30
N SER A 486 25.60 41.05 46.75
CA SER A 486 25.67 42.37 47.35
C SER A 486 25.74 42.19 48.86
N ASP A 487 26.84 42.58 49.46
CA ASP A 487 26.96 42.67 50.91
C ASP A 487 26.28 43.99 51.34
N GLY A 488 25.19 43.90 52.10
CA GLY A 488 24.34 45.04 52.48
C GLY A 488 25.01 46.13 53.30
N LYS A 489 26.32 46.02 53.52
CA LYS A 489 27.13 47.01 54.29
C LYS A 489 27.98 47.95 53.41
N GLU A 490 28.25 47.61 52.15
CA GLU A 490 28.97 48.50 51.22
C GLU A 490 28.35 48.37 49.81
N PRO A 491 27.50 49.30 49.38
CA PRO A 491 26.76 49.20 48.10
C PRO A 491 27.64 49.45 46.86
N ILE A 492 28.96 49.64 46.99
CA ILE A 492 29.88 49.97 45.88
C ILE A 492 30.78 48.80 45.47
N MET A 493 30.86 47.69 46.25
CA MET A 493 31.59 46.47 45.86
C MET A 493 30.65 45.38 45.41
N HIS A 494 30.50 45.24 44.10
CA HIS A 494 29.86 44.10 43.50
C HIS A 494 30.90 42.98 43.24
N GLY A 495 30.92 41.97 44.09
CA GLY A 495 31.67 40.75 43.83
C GLY A 495 30.84 39.85 42.90
N GLY A 496 31.21 39.75 41.63
CA GLY A 496 30.61 38.81 40.71
C GLY A 496 31.38 37.48 40.73
N ASN A 497 30.71 36.39 41.03
CA ASN A 497 31.27 35.07 40.87
C ASN A 497 30.74 34.49 39.54
N GLN A 498 31.63 34.26 38.57
CA GLN A 498 31.29 33.61 37.30
C GLN A 498 31.80 32.18 37.36
N GLY A 499 30.87 31.24 37.29
CA GLY A 499 31.18 29.82 37.16
C GLY A 499 30.73 29.30 35.79
N GLU A 500 31.61 28.60 35.11
CA GLU A 500 31.25 27.85 33.89
C GLU A 500 31.25 26.35 34.20
N ARG A 501 30.16 25.65 33.88
CA ARG A 501 30.03 24.22 34.04
C ARG A 501 29.64 23.60 32.73
N LEU A 502 30.42 22.62 32.29
CA LEU A 502 30.04 21.77 31.15
C LEU A 502 28.92 20.82 31.58
N MET A 503 27.82 20.89 30.89
CA MET A 503 26.65 20.00 31.10
C MET A 503 26.47 19.12 29.88
N GLU A 504 26.00 17.90 30.13
CA GLU A 504 25.56 16.96 29.10
C GLU A 504 24.10 16.63 29.35
N GLU A 505 23.33 16.62 28.28
CA GLU A 505 21.88 16.26 28.30
C GLU A 505 21.58 15.28 27.19
N GLU A 506 20.76 14.28 27.50
CA GLU A 506 20.23 13.38 26.48
C GLU A 506 19.16 14.09 25.67
N ALA A 507 19.23 13.96 24.35
CA ALA A 507 18.30 14.58 23.42
C ALA A 507 18.06 13.69 22.19
N ASP A 508 17.05 14.05 21.40
CA ASP A 508 16.79 13.41 20.13
C ASP A 508 17.93 13.68 19.15
N LEU A 509 18.36 12.67 18.42
CA LEU A 509 19.34 12.83 17.35
C LEU A 509 18.83 13.78 16.26
N PHE A 510 17.54 13.71 15.97
CA PHE A 510 16.84 14.65 15.11
C PHE A 510 15.57 15.12 15.83
N PRO A 511 15.52 16.34 16.36
CA PRO A 511 14.37 16.83 17.12
C PRO A 511 13.08 16.82 16.33
N ALA A 512 11.98 16.42 16.96
CA ALA A 512 10.67 16.32 16.33
C ALA A 512 10.22 17.62 15.62
N GLN A 513 10.49 18.76 16.22
CA GLN A 513 10.13 20.07 15.64
C GLN A 513 10.80 20.36 14.29
N LEU A 514 11.97 19.78 14.01
CA LEU A 514 12.66 19.97 12.72
C LEU A 514 11.91 19.32 11.58
N LEU A 515 11.14 18.27 11.84
CA LEU A 515 10.33 17.59 10.82
C LEU A 515 9.28 18.53 10.22
N GLY A 516 8.74 19.45 11.02
CA GLY A 516 7.82 20.49 10.51
C GLY A 516 8.51 21.60 9.72
N MET A 517 9.83 21.68 9.82
CA MET A 517 10.66 22.76 9.26
C MET A 517 11.42 22.33 8.00
N LEU A 518 11.31 21.08 7.58
CA LEU A 518 11.99 20.59 6.37
C LEU A 518 11.45 21.28 5.11
N PRO A 519 12.31 21.76 4.22
CA PRO A 519 11.91 22.17 2.88
C PRO A 519 11.26 21.03 2.08
N ASN A 520 10.57 21.37 1.01
CA ASN A 520 10.10 20.38 0.06
C ASN A 520 11.29 19.59 -0.52
N LEU A 521 11.09 18.32 -0.75
CA LEU A 521 12.07 17.38 -1.33
C LEU A 521 13.27 17.07 -0.40
N GLU A 522 13.23 17.51 0.83
CA GLU A 522 14.23 17.15 1.84
C GLU A 522 13.64 16.17 2.87
N TYR A 523 14.45 15.23 3.30
CA TYR A 523 14.04 14.19 4.24
C TYR A 523 15.15 13.86 5.25
N ILE A 524 14.74 13.28 6.36
CA ILE A 524 15.58 12.49 7.26
C ILE A 524 15.14 11.04 7.18
N ALA A 525 16.07 10.11 7.13
CA ALA A 525 15.74 8.70 7.00
C ALA A 525 16.55 7.82 7.93
N LYS A 526 15.90 6.75 8.41
CA LYS A 526 16.54 5.62 9.08
C LYS A 526 16.44 4.43 8.15
N ILE A 527 17.59 3.96 7.67
CA ILE A 527 17.69 2.91 6.67
C ILE A 527 18.69 1.84 7.08
N SER A 528 18.65 0.68 6.42
CA SER A 528 19.68 -0.35 6.52
C SER A 528 20.01 -0.77 7.96
N GLY A 529 19.00 -0.85 8.82
CA GLY A 529 19.14 -1.32 10.19
C GLY A 529 19.65 -0.29 11.20
N GLY A 530 19.80 0.98 10.85
CA GLY A 530 20.19 2.01 11.81
C GLY A 530 21.04 3.16 11.25
N THR A 531 21.28 3.18 9.95
CA THR A 531 21.95 4.31 9.29
C THR A 531 20.98 5.49 9.17
N ILE A 532 21.37 6.64 9.70
CA ILE A 532 20.58 7.87 9.63
C ILE A 532 21.18 8.78 8.57
N VAL A 533 20.35 9.19 7.60
CA VAL A 533 20.77 10.06 6.50
C VAL A 533 19.86 11.27 6.39
N LYS A 534 20.45 12.42 6.10
CA LYS A 534 19.75 13.63 5.70
C LYS A 534 19.91 13.79 4.20
N GLY A 535 18.81 13.73 3.48
CA GLY A 535 18.81 13.71 2.03
C GLY A 535 17.98 14.81 1.41
N ARG A 536 18.25 15.01 0.11
CA ARG A 536 17.58 15.93 -0.77
C ARG A 536 17.30 15.22 -2.10
N LEU A 537 16.04 15.28 -2.54
CA LEU A 537 15.58 14.61 -3.75
C LEU A 537 15.66 15.55 -4.96
N PRO A 538 16.10 15.07 -6.11
CA PRO A 538 15.91 15.79 -7.35
C PRO A 538 14.50 15.57 -7.90
N ILE A 539 14.14 16.37 -8.89
CA ILE A 539 12.91 16.21 -9.67
C ILE A 539 13.27 15.45 -10.96
N LEU A 540 12.53 14.38 -11.22
CA LEU A 540 12.67 13.64 -12.46
C LEU A 540 12.17 14.50 -13.62
N THR A 541 13.01 14.71 -14.63
CA THR A 541 12.65 15.42 -15.85
C THR A 541 12.40 14.46 -17.02
N GLN A 542 11.79 14.98 -18.06
CA GLN A 542 11.51 14.26 -19.31
C GLN A 542 12.77 13.79 -20.02
#